data_19abc1cd1aa0ed43c270952a923b1b6f
#
_entry.id   19abc1cd1aa0ed43c270952a923b1b6f
#
_cell.length_a   1.000
_cell.length_b   1.000
_cell.length_c   1.000
_cell.angle_alpha   90.00
_cell.angle_beta   90.00
_cell.angle_gamma   90.00
#
_symmetry.space_group_name_H-M   'P 1'
#
loop_
_entity.id
_entity.type
_entity.pdbx_description
1 polymer ?
#
loop_
_entity_poly.entity_id
_entity_poly.type
_entity_poly.pdbx_seq_one_letter_code
_entity_poly.pdbx_strand_id
1 'polypeptide(L)'
;MTVSSHRLELLSPARDAAIAREAILHGADAVYIGGPGFGARHNASNSLKDIAELVPFAHRYGAKIFVTLNTILHDDELEPAQRLITDLYQTGVDALIVQDMGILELDIPPIELHASTQCDIRTVEKAKFLSDVGFTQIVLARELNLEQIRAIHQATDATIEFFIHGALCVAYSGQCYISHAQTGRSANRGDCSQACRLPYTLKDDQGRVVSYEKHLLS
;
A
#
# COMPACT_ATOMS: atom_id res chain seq x y z
N MET A 1 -5.70 20.40 -31.86
CA MET A 1 -5.96 19.53 -30.71
C MET A 1 -4.63 19.33 -30.02
N THR A 2 -4.38 20.07 -28.97
CA THR A 2 -3.19 19.85 -28.12
C THR A 2 -3.43 18.57 -27.34
N VAL A 3 -2.70 17.52 -27.67
CA VAL A 3 -2.62 16.32 -26.83
C VAL A 3 -2.01 16.79 -25.51
N SER A 4 -2.80 16.88 -24.46
CA SER A 4 -2.29 17.03 -23.11
C SER A 4 -1.36 15.84 -22.89
N SER A 5 -0.07 16.10 -22.74
CA SER A 5 0.87 15.06 -22.37
C SER A 5 0.56 14.69 -20.92
N HIS A 6 -0.24 13.65 -20.70
CA HIS A 6 -0.41 13.07 -19.38
C HIS A 6 0.96 12.54 -18.92
N ARG A 7 1.59 13.27 -18.01
CA ARG A 7 2.81 12.81 -17.37
C ARG A 7 2.42 11.68 -16.41
N LEU A 8 2.90 10.48 -16.66
CA LEU A 8 2.76 9.36 -15.73
C LEU A 8 3.71 9.57 -14.56
N GLU A 9 3.25 9.31 -13.35
CA GLU A 9 4.07 9.30 -12.15
C GLU A 9 4.60 7.88 -11.93
N LEU A 10 5.93 7.72 -11.91
CA LEU A 10 6.58 6.46 -11.58
C LEU A 10 6.79 6.38 -10.06
N LEU A 11 5.95 5.58 -9.40
CA LEU A 11 6.04 5.33 -7.96
C LEU A 11 6.88 4.08 -7.67
N SER A 12 7.90 4.23 -6.84
CA SER A 12 8.79 3.14 -6.42
C SER A 12 8.60 2.77 -4.95
N PRO A 13 8.62 1.46 -4.59
CA PRO A 13 8.69 1.06 -3.20
C PRO A 13 10.09 1.28 -2.62
N ALA A 14 10.16 1.64 -1.34
CA ALA A 14 11.42 1.63 -0.62
C ALA A 14 11.25 0.97 0.76
N ARG A 15 12.16 0.04 1.09
CA ARG A 15 12.23 -0.54 2.41
C ARG A 15 12.75 0.45 3.43
N ASP A 16 13.73 1.26 3.04
CA ASP A 16 14.43 2.23 3.88
C ASP A 16 14.85 3.48 3.09
N ALA A 17 15.30 4.51 3.81
CA ALA A 17 15.68 5.79 3.22
C ALA A 17 16.85 5.67 2.22
N ALA A 18 17.74 4.69 2.37
CA ALA A 18 18.84 4.48 1.41
C ALA A 18 18.29 4.00 0.06
N ILE A 19 17.41 2.99 0.08
CA ILE A 19 16.73 2.50 -1.13
C ILE A 19 15.86 3.60 -1.75
N ALA A 20 15.18 4.42 -0.94
CA ALA A 20 14.40 5.55 -1.44
C ALA A 20 15.26 6.55 -2.22
N ARG A 21 16.44 6.89 -1.72
CA ARG A 21 17.40 7.78 -2.42
C ARG A 21 17.82 7.19 -3.76
N GLU A 22 18.16 5.89 -3.79
CA GLU A 22 18.53 5.21 -5.03
C GLU A 22 17.38 5.21 -6.04
N ALA A 23 16.15 4.94 -5.60
CA ALA A 23 14.98 4.98 -6.49
C ALA A 23 14.80 6.36 -7.13
N ILE A 24 14.92 7.44 -6.34
CA ILE A 24 14.82 8.82 -6.83
C ILE A 24 15.94 9.13 -7.83
N LEU A 25 17.18 8.76 -7.51
CA LEU A 25 18.34 8.99 -8.40
C LEU A 25 18.23 8.22 -9.72
N HIS A 26 17.43 7.14 -9.74
CA HIS A 26 17.16 6.35 -10.94
C HIS A 26 15.82 6.68 -11.62
N GLY A 27 15.19 7.80 -11.25
CA GLY A 27 14.08 8.38 -11.99
C GLY A 27 12.69 8.09 -11.43
N ALA A 28 12.57 7.67 -10.17
CA ALA A 28 11.26 7.64 -9.51
C ALA A 28 10.73 9.06 -9.30
N ASP A 29 9.50 9.31 -9.72
CA ASP A 29 8.79 10.58 -9.49
C ASP A 29 8.20 10.63 -8.07
N ALA A 30 7.95 9.47 -7.46
CA ALA A 30 7.52 9.35 -6.08
C ALA A 30 8.05 8.05 -5.45
N VAL A 31 8.15 8.02 -4.13
CA VAL A 31 8.55 6.83 -3.37
C VAL A 31 7.55 6.60 -2.25
N TYR A 32 7.08 5.35 -2.08
CA TYR A 32 6.36 4.98 -0.87
C TYR A 32 7.25 4.19 0.09
N ILE A 33 7.15 4.52 1.38
CA ILE A 33 8.02 4.00 2.44
C ILE A 33 7.19 3.72 3.70
N GLY A 34 7.57 2.71 4.47
CA GLY A 34 6.94 2.43 5.77
C GLY A 34 7.33 3.47 6.81
N GLY A 35 6.34 3.95 7.57
CA GLY A 35 6.54 4.80 8.75
C GLY A 35 6.98 4.01 10.00
N PRO A 36 7.07 4.67 11.16
CA PRO A 36 7.45 4.02 12.43
C PRO A 36 6.46 2.97 12.93
N GLY A 37 5.22 3.00 12.43
CA GLY A 37 4.15 2.07 12.80
C GLY A 37 3.04 2.02 11.76
N PHE A 38 2.08 1.14 11.97
CA PHE A 38 0.84 1.00 11.18
C PHE A 38 1.03 0.76 9.67
N GLY A 39 2.22 0.35 9.25
CA GLY A 39 2.49 -0.04 7.87
C GLY A 39 2.22 -1.52 7.61
N ALA A 40 1.75 -1.87 6.40
CA ALA A 40 1.47 -3.24 5.98
C ALA A 40 2.73 -4.13 5.85
N ARG A 41 3.88 -3.64 6.26
CA ARG A 41 5.16 -4.39 6.29
C ARG A 41 5.99 -3.95 7.49
N HIS A 42 5.85 -4.63 8.62
CA HIS A 42 6.58 -4.33 9.85
C HIS A 42 8.11 -4.29 9.68
N ASN A 43 8.65 -5.11 8.77
CA ASN A 43 10.09 -5.17 8.48
C ASN A 43 10.61 -4.01 7.61
N ALA A 44 9.75 -3.07 7.21
CA ALA A 44 10.09 -1.88 6.43
C ALA A 44 9.76 -0.59 7.21
N SER A 45 9.89 -0.63 8.52
CA SER A 45 9.67 0.50 9.42
C SER A 45 10.86 1.45 9.40
N ASN A 46 10.58 2.76 9.28
CA ASN A 46 11.59 3.83 9.31
C ASN A 46 11.25 4.82 10.41
N SER A 47 12.25 5.43 11.02
CA SER A 47 12.02 6.45 12.05
C SER A 47 11.50 7.75 11.43
N LEU A 48 10.82 8.58 12.24
CA LEU A 48 10.44 9.95 11.84
C LEU A 48 11.66 10.76 11.40
N LYS A 49 12.81 10.54 12.03
CA LYS A 49 14.07 11.21 11.68
C LYS A 49 14.53 10.82 10.27
N ASP A 50 14.51 9.53 9.92
CA ASP A 50 14.91 9.07 8.59
C ASP A 50 14.00 9.68 7.51
N ILE A 51 12.70 9.76 7.78
CA ILE A 51 11.71 10.37 6.88
C ILE A 51 11.95 11.87 6.75
N ALA A 52 12.16 12.59 7.88
CA ALA A 52 12.43 14.01 7.90
C ALA A 52 13.72 14.40 7.14
N GLU A 53 14.72 13.51 7.13
CA GLU A 53 15.95 13.71 6.35
C GLU A 53 15.78 13.32 4.85
N LEU A 54 14.83 12.42 4.54
CA LEU A 54 14.55 11.97 3.18
C LEU A 54 13.73 12.99 2.39
N VAL A 55 12.72 13.60 3.00
CA VAL A 55 11.79 14.54 2.34
C VAL A 55 12.52 15.70 1.63
N PRO A 56 13.39 16.48 2.29
CA PRO A 56 14.08 17.58 1.60
C PRO A 56 15.05 17.09 0.52
N PHE A 57 15.55 15.86 0.62
CA PHE A 57 16.32 15.25 -0.46
C PHE A 57 15.41 14.97 -1.67
N ALA A 58 14.27 14.31 -1.48
CA ALA A 58 13.33 13.99 -2.54
C ALA A 58 12.84 15.26 -3.27
N HIS A 59 12.42 16.26 -2.51
CA HIS A 59 11.90 17.52 -3.06
C HIS A 59 12.94 18.27 -3.93
N ARG A 60 14.25 18.17 -3.63
CA ARG A 60 15.30 18.73 -4.51
C ARG A 60 15.34 18.09 -5.90
N TYR A 61 14.92 16.85 -6.02
CA TYR A 61 14.81 16.13 -7.30
C TYR A 61 13.40 16.22 -7.91
N GLY A 62 12.46 16.94 -7.26
CA GLY A 62 11.07 17.02 -7.66
C GLY A 62 10.28 15.74 -7.43
N ALA A 63 10.80 14.83 -6.61
CA ALA A 63 10.15 13.59 -6.24
C ALA A 63 9.35 13.75 -4.94
N LYS A 64 8.27 12.95 -4.78
CA LYS A 64 7.39 12.95 -3.62
C LYS A 64 7.67 11.77 -2.69
N ILE A 65 7.32 11.93 -1.42
CA ILE A 65 7.39 10.87 -0.40
C ILE A 65 6.00 10.58 0.14
N PHE A 66 5.55 9.34 -0.05
CA PHE A 66 4.30 8.82 0.50
C PHE A 66 4.61 7.84 1.64
N VAL A 67 3.99 8.03 2.80
CA VAL A 67 4.20 7.14 3.94
C VAL A 67 3.02 6.21 4.12
N THR A 68 3.30 4.91 4.28
CA THR A 68 2.25 3.91 4.48
C THR A 68 1.81 3.86 5.94
N LEU A 69 0.50 4.03 6.15
CA LEU A 69 -0.24 3.82 7.39
C LEU A 69 -1.45 2.94 7.04
N ASN A 70 -1.18 1.77 6.49
CA ASN A 70 -2.14 0.98 5.73
C ASN A 70 -2.42 -0.40 6.35
N THR A 71 -2.58 -0.42 7.66
CA THR A 71 -3.10 -1.55 8.42
C THR A 71 -4.50 -1.24 8.98
N ILE A 72 -5.26 -2.27 9.30
CA ILE A 72 -6.47 -2.14 10.09
C ILE A 72 -6.05 -1.73 11.51
N LEU A 73 -6.73 -0.73 12.07
CA LEU A 73 -6.47 -0.22 13.42
C LEU A 73 -7.42 -0.85 14.44
N HIS A 74 -6.95 -1.01 15.67
CA HIS A 74 -7.80 -1.27 16.84
C HIS A 74 -8.18 0.05 17.52
N ASP A 75 -9.20 0.04 18.36
CA ASP A 75 -9.71 1.25 19.02
C ASP A 75 -8.63 1.99 19.83
N ASP A 76 -7.75 1.25 20.51
CA ASP A 76 -6.62 1.77 21.28
C ASP A 76 -5.45 2.28 20.41
N GLU A 77 -5.48 2.02 19.12
CA GLU A 77 -4.47 2.48 18.17
C GLU A 77 -4.87 3.79 17.46
N LEU A 78 -6.13 4.23 17.53
CA LEU A 78 -6.61 5.43 16.83
C LEU A 78 -5.89 6.70 17.29
N GLU A 79 -5.78 6.94 18.61
CA GLU A 79 -5.07 8.10 19.13
C GLU A 79 -3.55 8.06 18.84
N PRO A 80 -2.83 6.93 19.00
CA PRO A 80 -1.46 6.80 18.50
C PRO A 80 -1.30 7.07 17.01
N ALA A 81 -2.24 6.61 16.18
CA ALA A 81 -2.22 6.86 14.74
C ALA A 81 -2.41 8.35 14.42
N GLN A 82 -3.34 9.03 15.10
CA GLN A 82 -3.56 10.48 14.94
C GLN A 82 -2.28 11.27 15.28
N ARG A 83 -1.61 10.93 16.39
CA ARG A 83 -0.32 11.57 16.75
C ARG A 83 0.73 11.32 15.68
N LEU A 84 0.86 10.09 15.21
CA LEU A 84 1.83 9.76 14.16
C LEU A 84 1.55 10.51 12.85
N ILE A 85 0.27 10.65 12.45
CA ILE A 85 -0.12 11.43 11.26
C ILE A 85 0.32 12.90 11.42
N THR A 86 0.12 13.47 12.60
CA THR A 86 0.54 14.85 12.90
C THR A 86 2.07 15.00 12.82
N ASP A 87 2.80 14.06 13.38
CA ASP A 87 4.27 14.06 13.36
C ASP A 87 4.79 13.90 11.90
N LEU A 88 4.19 13.00 11.11
CA LEU A 88 4.53 12.82 9.71
C LEU A 88 4.25 14.07 8.88
N TYR A 89 3.11 14.71 9.09
CA TYR A 89 2.80 15.99 8.43
C TYR A 89 3.87 17.06 8.71
N GLN A 90 4.38 17.13 9.94
CA GLN A 90 5.43 18.07 10.31
C GLN A 90 6.77 17.77 9.63
N THR A 91 7.01 16.53 9.20
CA THR A 91 8.21 16.19 8.41
C THR A 91 8.13 16.66 6.97
N GLY A 92 6.95 17.06 6.50
CA GLY A 92 6.71 17.54 5.13
C GLY A 92 6.49 16.43 4.11
N VAL A 93 6.07 15.21 4.53
CA VAL A 93 5.65 14.15 3.59
C VAL A 93 4.48 14.61 2.75
N ASP A 94 4.41 14.16 1.51
CA ASP A 94 3.45 14.64 0.52
C ASP A 94 2.07 13.99 0.69
N ALA A 95 2.01 12.71 1.08
CA ALA A 95 0.75 12.00 1.30
C ALA A 95 0.91 10.80 2.24
N LEU A 96 -0.22 10.31 2.75
CA LEU A 96 -0.33 9.05 3.49
C LEU A 96 -1.11 8.02 2.68
N ILE A 97 -0.59 6.81 2.58
CA ILE A 97 -1.30 5.66 2.00
C ILE A 97 -1.97 4.91 3.14
N VAL A 98 -3.30 4.96 3.20
CA VAL A 98 -4.08 4.46 4.34
C VAL A 98 -5.04 3.33 3.92
N GLN A 99 -5.44 2.51 4.89
CA GLN A 99 -6.42 1.44 4.70
C GLN A 99 -7.65 1.63 5.58
N ASP A 100 -7.47 1.98 6.85
CA ASP A 100 -8.55 2.08 7.82
C ASP A 100 -9.35 3.36 7.62
N MET A 101 -10.67 3.22 7.40
CA MET A 101 -11.55 4.37 7.19
C MET A 101 -11.79 5.17 8.47
N GLY A 102 -11.53 4.60 9.66
CA GLY A 102 -11.57 5.32 10.92
C GLY A 102 -10.64 6.53 10.97
N ILE A 103 -9.60 6.55 10.12
CA ILE A 103 -8.71 7.71 9.99
C ILE A 103 -9.45 8.97 9.52
N LEU A 104 -10.52 8.83 8.74
CA LEU A 104 -11.31 9.95 8.24
C LEU A 104 -12.10 10.66 9.34
N GLU A 105 -12.32 10.01 10.49
CA GLU A 105 -13.01 10.57 11.66
C GLU A 105 -12.04 11.19 12.68
N LEU A 106 -10.74 11.09 12.44
CA LEU A 106 -9.72 11.68 13.31
C LEU A 106 -9.50 13.17 13.00
N ASP A 107 -9.18 13.95 14.01
CA ASP A 107 -8.73 15.34 13.83
C ASP A 107 -7.26 15.35 13.39
N ILE A 108 -7.05 15.30 12.07
CA ILE A 108 -5.74 15.24 11.45
C ILE A 108 -5.44 16.51 10.65
N PRO A 109 -4.15 16.86 10.48
CA PRO A 109 -3.76 18.00 9.64
C PRO A 109 -4.15 17.78 8.17
N PRO A 110 -4.20 18.85 7.34
CA PRO A 110 -4.59 18.76 5.94
C PRO A 110 -3.48 18.11 5.10
N ILE A 111 -3.34 16.80 5.22
CA ILE A 111 -2.43 15.96 4.44
C ILE A 111 -3.22 15.16 3.40
N GLU A 112 -2.63 14.97 2.21
CA GLU A 112 -3.26 14.13 1.19
C GLU A 112 -3.38 12.68 1.65
N LEU A 113 -4.55 12.07 1.39
CA LEU A 113 -4.82 10.68 1.69
C LEU A 113 -4.96 9.88 0.39
N HIS A 114 -4.18 8.81 0.28
CA HIS A 114 -4.24 7.84 -0.80
C HIS A 114 -4.84 6.53 -0.29
N ALA A 115 -5.86 6.01 -0.98
CA ALA A 115 -6.46 4.74 -0.60
C ALA A 115 -5.54 3.58 -0.99
N SER A 116 -5.10 2.82 0.00
CA SER A 116 -4.20 1.68 -0.21
C SER A 116 -4.83 0.57 -1.05
N THR A 117 -4.02 -0.20 -1.77
CA THR A 117 -4.45 -1.48 -2.36
C THR A 117 -5.05 -2.44 -1.32
N GLN A 118 -4.70 -2.27 -0.04
CA GLN A 118 -5.29 -3.03 1.06
C GLN A 118 -6.79 -2.73 1.28
N CYS A 119 -7.32 -1.66 0.71
CA CYS A 119 -8.75 -1.36 0.68
C CYS A 119 -9.54 -2.25 -0.28
N ASP A 120 -8.90 -3.15 -1.05
CA ASP A 120 -9.59 -4.07 -1.98
C ASP A 120 -10.46 -3.34 -3.01
N ILE A 121 -9.87 -2.40 -3.76
CA ILE A 121 -10.59 -1.53 -4.70
C ILE A 121 -10.67 -2.20 -6.06
N ARG A 122 -11.80 -2.88 -6.34
CA ARG A 122 -12.04 -3.69 -7.52
C ARG A 122 -13.22 -3.23 -8.37
N THR A 123 -14.06 -2.35 -7.86
CA THR A 123 -15.27 -1.90 -8.54
C THR A 123 -15.32 -0.39 -8.69
N VAL A 124 -16.06 0.06 -9.67
CA VAL A 124 -16.31 1.48 -9.93
C VAL A 124 -16.97 2.15 -8.72
N GLU A 125 -17.95 1.47 -8.12
CA GLU A 125 -18.72 2.01 -6.99
C GLU A 125 -17.83 2.26 -5.78
N LYS A 126 -16.92 1.33 -5.49
CA LYS A 126 -15.98 1.48 -4.37
C LYS A 126 -14.96 2.59 -4.63
N ALA A 127 -14.44 2.71 -5.86
CA ALA A 127 -13.53 3.78 -6.23
C ALA A 127 -14.21 5.16 -6.12
N LYS A 128 -15.45 5.29 -6.61
CA LYS A 128 -16.25 6.51 -6.47
C LYS A 128 -16.47 6.87 -5.01
N PHE A 129 -16.91 5.91 -4.18
CA PHE A 129 -17.09 6.15 -2.75
C PHE A 129 -15.82 6.71 -2.11
N LEU A 130 -14.66 6.11 -2.37
CA LEU A 130 -13.40 6.58 -1.81
C LEU A 130 -13.00 7.97 -2.32
N SER A 131 -13.23 8.27 -3.59
CA SER A 131 -13.03 9.61 -4.14
C SER A 131 -13.97 10.63 -3.47
N ASP A 132 -15.25 10.28 -3.30
CA ASP A 132 -16.27 11.15 -2.73
C ASP A 132 -16.01 11.49 -1.25
N VAL A 133 -15.38 10.59 -0.49
CA VAL A 133 -15.00 10.83 0.91
C VAL A 133 -13.63 11.50 1.07
N GLY A 134 -12.94 11.86 -0.05
CA GLY A 134 -11.79 12.75 -0.03
C GLY A 134 -10.43 12.12 -0.37
N PHE A 135 -10.38 10.85 -0.80
CA PHE A 135 -9.13 10.28 -1.30
C PHE A 135 -8.74 10.89 -2.65
N THR A 136 -7.56 11.47 -2.72
CA THR A 136 -7.04 12.12 -3.95
C THR A 136 -6.40 11.13 -4.91
N GLN A 137 -5.93 9.99 -4.40
CA GLN A 137 -5.33 8.90 -5.17
C GLN A 137 -5.83 7.54 -4.69
N ILE A 138 -6.01 6.62 -5.62
CA ILE A 138 -6.57 5.29 -5.37
C ILE A 138 -5.64 4.23 -5.94
N VAL A 139 -5.06 3.40 -5.07
CA VAL A 139 -4.22 2.26 -5.46
C VAL A 139 -5.13 1.05 -5.68
N LEU A 140 -5.29 0.67 -6.93
CA LEU A 140 -6.20 -0.40 -7.32
C LEU A 140 -5.74 -1.79 -6.84
N ALA A 141 -6.69 -2.69 -6.73
CA ALA A 141 -6.41 -4.10 -6.49
C ALA A 141 -5.61 -4.69 -7.65
N ARG A 142 -4.69 -5.60 -7.35
CA ARG A 142 -3.75 -6.20 -8.31
C ARG A 142 -4.42 -7.18 -9.28
N GLU A 143 -5.64 -7.60 -8.98
CA GLU A 143 -6.41 -8.61 -9.71
C GLU A 143 -7.12 -8.04 -10.95
N LEU A 144 -7.10 -6.72 -11.14
CA LEU A 144 -7.84 -6.05 -12.20
C LEU A 144 -7.13 -6.18 -13.55
N ASN A 145 -7.93 -6.33 -14.61
CA ASN A 145 -7.47 -6.18 -15.97
C ASN A 145 -7.56 -4.71 -16.44
N LEU A 146 -6.98 -4.42 -17.61
CA LEU A 146 -6.92 -3.05 -18.15
C LEU A 146 -8.29 -2.45 -18.48
N GLU A 147 -9.29 -3.27 -18.80
CA GLU A 147 -10.66 -2.79 -19.08
C GLU A 147 -11.34 -2.32 -17.79
N GLN A 148 -11.17 -3.08 -16.70
CA GLN A 148 -11.67 -2.70 -15.38
C GLN A 148 -10.98 -1.44 -14.86
N ILE A 149 -9.65 -1.34 -15.02
CA ILE A 149 -8.90 -0.13 -14.65
C ILE A 149 -9.39 1.08 -15.41
N ARG A 150 -9.63 0.94 -16.73
CA ARG A 150 -10.18 2.02 -17.57
C ARG A 150 -11.57 2.45 -17.12
N ALA A 151 -12.44 1.49 -16.79
CA ALA A 151 -13.80 1.78 -16.32
C ALA A 151 -13.77 2.57 -15.00
N ILE A 152 -12.89 2.21 -14.07
CA ILE A 152 -12.71 2.93 -12.81
C ILE A 152 -12.17 4.35 -13.08
N HIS A 153 -11.12 4.47 -13.90
CA HIS A 153 -10.54 5.76 -14.24
C HIS A 153 -11.55 6.73 -14.89
N GLN A 154 -12.46 6.23 -15.71
CA GLN A 154 -13.50 7.06 -16.36
C GLN A 154 -14.62 7.48 -15.40
N ALA A 155 -14.74 6.85 -14.25
CA ALA A 155 -15.84 7.04 -13.33
C ALA A 155 -15.47 7.82 -12.05
N THR A 156 -14.21 8.19 -11.85
CA THR A 156 -13.72 8.94 -10.69
C THR A 156 -12.73 10.02 -11.09
N ASP A 157 -12.70 11.11 -10.35
CA ASP A 157 -11.74 12.20 -10.52
C ASP A 157 -10.42 11.93 -9.76
N ALA A 158 -10.37 10.93 -8.89
CA ALA A 158 -9.16 10.55 -8.18
C ALA A 158 -8.10 10.02 -9.13
N THR A 159 -6.83 10.30 -8.83
CA THR A 159 -5.68 9.72 -9.53
C THR A 159 -5.67 8.21 -9.35
N ILE A 160 -5.53 7.46 -10.43
CA ILE A 160 -5.49 6.01 -10.39
C ILE A 160 -4.04 5.51 -10.41
N GLU A 161 -3.70 4.71 -9.42
CA GLU A 161 -2.43 4.01 -9.32
C GLU A 161 -2.65 2.50 -9.47
N PHE A 162 -1.77 1.81 -10.21
CA PHE A 162 -1.78 0.36 -10.32
C PHE A 162 -0.37 -0.22 -10.47
N PHE A 163 -0.20 -1.45 -10.00
CA PHE A 163 1.09 -2.13 -10.05
C PHE A 163 1.44 -2.57 -11.47
N ILE A 164 2.63 -2.21 -11.93
CA ILE A 164 3.20 -2.64 -13.23
C ILE A 164 4.34 -3.64 -13.06
N HIS A 165 4.93 -3.74 -11.86
CA HIS A 165 6.03 -4.65 -11.55
C HIS A 165 5.97 -5.10 -10.09
N GLY A 166 6.38 -6.34 -9.83
CA GLY A 166 6.51 -6.91 -8.50
C GLY A 166 6.05 -8.36 -8.41
N ALA A 167 6.30 -8.99 -7.26
CA ALA A 167 5.84 -10.34 -6.99
C ALA A 167 4.32 -10.38 -6.82
N LEU A 168 3.66 -11.29 -7.53
CA LEU A 168 2.22 -11.50 -7.39
C LEU A 168 1.87 -11.97 -5.97
N CYS A 169 0.80 -11.42 -5.43
CA CYS A 169 0.14 -11.94 -4.24
C CYS A 169 -1.02 -12.82 -4.67
N VAL A 170 -1.10 -14.02 -4.11
CA VAL A 170 -2.16 -15.00 -4.46
C VAL A 170 -3.49 -14.73 -3.77
N ALA A 171 -3.52 -13.85 -2.77
CA ALA A 171 -4.73 -13.44 -2.09
C ALA A 171 -5.36 -12.22 -2.77
N TYR A 172 -6.66 -12.06 -2.63
CA TYR A 172 -7.30 -10.78 -2.90
C TYR A 172 -6.67 -9.69 -2.04
N SER A 173 -6.51 -8.50 -2.64
CA SER A 173 -5.90 -7.36 -1.98
C SER A 173 -6.59 -7.02 -0.66
N GLY A 174 -5.84 -6.96 0.44
CA GLY A 174 -6.38 -6.69 1.78
C GLY A 174 -7.19 -7.83 2.43
N GLN A 175 -7.25 -9.03 1.83
CA GLN A 175 -8.06 -10.16 2.32
C GLN A 175 -7.25 -11.45 2.41
N CYS A 176 -6.09 -11.41 3.06
CA CYS A 176 -5.24 -12.57 3.25
C CYS A 176 -5.40 -13.17 4.64
N TYR A 177 -5.86 -14.42 4.71
CA TYR A 177 -6.03 -15.16 5.97
C TYR A 177 -5.06 -16.33 6.13
N ILE A 178 -4.27 -16.67 5.10
CA ILE A 178 -3.37 -17.82 5.15
C ILE A 178 -2.27 -17.65 6.20
N SER A 179 -1.74 -16.43 6.37
CA SER A 179 -0.74 -16.15 7.40
C SER A 179 -1.30 -16.41 8.79
N HIS A 180 -2.55 -15.98 9.04
CA HIS A 180 -3.20 -16.21 10.33
C HIS A 180 -3.47 -17.70 10.58
N ALA A 181 -4.00 -18.39 9.59
CA ALA A 181 -4.29 -19.82 9.69
C ALA A 181 -3.03 -20.67 9.95
N GLN A 182 -1.89 -20.32 9.39
CA GLN A 182 -0.65 -21.08 9.51
C GLN A 182 0.21 -20.70 10.71
N THR A 183 0.21 -19.42 11.10
CA THR A 183 1.19 -18.90 12.06
C THR A 183 0.59 -18.00 13.15
N GLY A 184 -0.72 -17.70 13.12
CA GLY A 184 -1.36 -16.71 13.99
C GLY A 184 -1.04 -15.25 13.61
N ARG A 185 -0.16 -15.00 12.63
CA ARG A 185 0.23 -13.65 12.18
C ARG A 185 -0.80 -13.08 11.21
N SER A 186 -1.09 -11.80 11.27
CA SER A 186 -2.07 -11.16 10.39
C SER A 186 -1.39 -10.39 9.24
N ALA A 187 -1.53 -10.91 8.02
CA ALA A 187 -1.04 -10.20 6.82
C ALA A 187 -1.79 -8.88 6.57
N ASN A 188 -3.05 -8.78 7.02
CA ASN A 188 -3.85 -7.57 6.90
C ASN A 188 -3.47 -6.49 7.93
N ARG A 189 -2.63 -6.86 8.91
CA ARG A 189 -2.06 -5.95 9.91
C ARG A 189 -0.52 -5.85 9.80
N GLY A 190 0.03 -6.05 8.60
CA GLY A 190 1.44 -5.85 8.32
C GLY A 190 2.37 -7.02 8.65
N ASP A 191 1.84 -8.13 9.15
CA ASP A 191 2.63 -9.28 9.61
C ASP A 191 2.44 -10.51 8.70
N CYS A 192 2.72 -10.32 7.40
CA CYS A 192 2.66 -11.39 6.42
C CYS A 192 3.78 -12.42 6.67
N SER A 193 3.40 -13.66 6.95
CA SER A 193 4.35 -14.77 7.12
C SER A 193 4.87 -15.35 5.82
N GLN A 194 4.36 -14.90 4.68
CA GLN A 194 4.62 -15.44 3.33
C GLN A 194 4.33 -16.96 3.22
N ALA A 195 3.40 -17.47 4.00
CA ALA A 195 3.03 -18.89 3.98
C ALA A 195 2.70 -19.39 2.57
N CYS A 196 2.09 -18.56 1.70
CA CYS A 196 1.84 -18.92 0.30
C CYS A 196 3.08 -19.24 -0.52
N ARG A 197 4.28 -18.89 -0.04
CA ARG A 197 5.58 -19.14 -0.72
C ARG A 197 6.27 -20.42 -0.23
N LEU A 198 5.71 -21.09 0.77
CA LEU A 198 6.27 -22.32 1.31
C LEU A 198 5.91 -23.52 0.43
N PRO A 199 6.71 -24.59 0.48
CA PRO A 199 6.34 -25.87 -0.14
C PRO A 199 5.22 -26.54 0.65
N TYR A 200 4.27 -27.17 -0.06
CA TYR A 200 3.15 -27.89 0.51
C TYR A 200 3.08 -29.32 -0.01
N THR A 201 2.63 -30.24 0.83
CA THR A 201 2.29 -31.60 0.45
C THR A 201 0.77 -31.70 0.24
N LEU A 202 0.36 -31.97 -0.99
CA LEU A 202 -1.05 -32.23 -1.31
C LEU A 202 -1.41 -33.69 -1.01
N LYS A 203 -2.50 -33.91 -0.29
CA LYS A 203 -3.04 -35.23 0.02
C LYS A 203 -4.48 -35.32 -0.50
N ASP A 204 -4.90 -36.55 -0.90
CA ASP A 204 -6.29 -36.81 -1.24
C ASP A 204 -7.14 -36.99 0.03
N ASP A 205 -8.43 -37.28 -0.16
CA ASP A 205 -9.41 -37.49 0.89
C ASP A 205 -9.14 -38.76 1.75
N GLN A 206 -8.30 -39.67 1.25
CA GLN A 206 -7.81 -40.86 1.95
C GLN A 206 -6.47 -40.65 2.65
N GLY A 207 -5.92 -39.44 2.58
CA GLY A 207 -4.62 -39.07 3.18
C GLY A 207 -3.39 -39.49 2.36
N ARG A 208 -3.55 -40.02 1.15
CA ARG A 208 -2.43 -40.41 0.29
C ARG A 208 -1.83 -39.19 -0.34
N VAL A 209 -0.49 -39.15 -0.42
CA VAL A 209 0.27 -38.04 -1.01
C VAL A 209 0.05 -38.01 -2.52
N VAL A 210 -0.54 -36.93 -3.03
CA VAL A 210 -0.73 -36.68 -4.46
C VAL A 210 0.45 -35.87 -5.01
N SER A 211 0.95 -34.89 -4.24
CA SER A 211 2.13 -34.11 -4.58
C SER A 211 2.92 -33.75 -3.34
N TYR A 212 4.23 -33.88 -3.40
CA TYR A 212 5.13 -33.69 -2.27
C TYR A 212 5.95 -32.43 -2.43
N GLU A 213 5.99 -31.58 -1.38
CA GLU A 213 6.83 -30.38 -1.26
C GLU A 213 6.87 -29.50 -2.53
N LYS A 214 5.70 -29.12 -3.03
CA LYS A 214 5.54 -28.20 -4.17
C LYS A 214 5.06 -26.83 -3.71
N HIS A 215 5.53 -25.78 -4.40
CA HIS A 215 5.02 -24.42 -4.23
C HIS A 215 3.67 -24.29 -4.94
N LEU A 216 2.62 -24.81 -4.31
CA LEU A 216 1.29 -24.95 -4.91
C LEU A 216 0.53 -23.63 -5.06
N LEU A 217 0.92 -22.59 -4.30
CA LEU A 217 0.22 -21.31 -4.22
C LEU A 217 1.01 -20.16 -4.85
N SER A 218 2.21 -20.40 -5.37
CA SER A 218 3.06 -19.32 -5.93
C SER A 218 3.85 -19.77 -7.14
#